data_0b0380e9d5a1fe687a0fe08904c74a1a
#
_entry.id   0b0380e9d5a1fe687a0fe08904c74a1a
#
_cell.length_a   1.000
_cell.length_b   1.000
_cell.length_c   1.000
_cell.angle_alpha   90.00
_cell.angle_beta   90.00
_cell.angle_gamma   90.00
#
_symmetry.space_group_name_H-M   'P 1'
#
loop_
_entity.id
_entity.type
_entity.pdbx_description
1 polymer ?
#
loop_
_entity_poly.entity_id
_entity_poly.type
_entity_poly.pdbx_seq_one_letter_code
_entity_poly.pdbx_strand_id
1 'polypeptide(L)'
;KVPDDVVEDGRNKVKACDIYDNMTSYLWGSVKDKLRLEELSLENDNELVAQLSCRKYRLTSRGKIQLESKEEMKKRGIDSPDRADAVALSCYEKKQFDISGLTN
;
A
#
# COMPACT_ATOMS: atom_id res chain seq x y z
N LYS A 1 -8.92 -0.03 10.14
CA LYS A 1 -7.83 0.09 11.09
C LYS A 1 -6.59 -0.67 10.58
N VAL A 2 -5.43 -0.05 10.68
CA VAL A 2 -4.17 -0.69 10.26
C VAL A 2 -3.87 -1.87 11.19
N PRO A 3 -3.56 -3.06 10.62
CA PRO A 3 -3.30 -4.24 11.43
C PRO A 3 -1.98 -4.17 12.19
N ASP A 4 -1.82 -5.08 13.16
CA ASP A 4 -0.59 -5.24 13.93
C ASP A 4 0.44 -6.12 13.22
N ASP A 5 0.24 -6.40 11.95
CA ASP A 5 1.16 -7.21 11.16
C ASP A 5 2.58 -6.64 11.22
N VAL A 6 3.55 -7.54 11.31
CA VAL A 6 4.95 -7.16 11.30
C VAL A 6 5.38 -6.92 9.86
N VAL A 7 6.01 -5.76 9.63
CA VAL A 7 6.58 -5.40 8.33
C VAL A 7 8.04 -5.03 8.55
N GLU A 8 8.82 -5.04 7.47
CA GLU A 8 10.22 -4.65 7.54
C GLU A 8 10.36 -3.15 7.29
N ASP A 9 11.11 -2.49 8.17
CA ASP A 9 11.50 -1.10 8.02
C ASP A 9 13.03 -1.08 8.07
N GLY A 10 13.67 -1.09 6.92
CA GLY A 10 15.11 -1.25 6.84
C GLY A 10 15.53 -2.60 7.38
N ARG A 11 16.27 -2.61 8.49
CA ARG A 11 16.73 -3.85 9.16
C ARG A 11 15.85 -4.25 10.33
N ASN A 12 14.84 -3.45 10.64
CA ASN A 12 13.99 -3.67 11.80
C ASN A 12 12.65 -4.26 11.40
N LYS A 13 12.12 -5.11 12.28
CA LYS A 13 10.76 -5.61 12.14
C LYS A 13 9.88 -4.80 13.07
N VAL A 14 8.87 -4.14 12.51
CA VAL A 14 7.97 -3.25 13.26
C VAL A 14 6.54 -3.58 12.91
N LYS A 15 5.60 -3.15 13.75
CA LYS A 15 4.18 -3.33 13.46
C LYS A 15 3.73 -2.35 12.39
N ALA A 16 2.89 -2.81 11.47
CA ALA A 16 2.36 -1.95 10.40
C ALA A 16 1.63 -0.72 10.98
N CYS A 17 0.88 -0.89 12.06
CA CYS A 17 0.16 0.21 12.70
C CYS A 17 1.07 1.30 13.27
N ASP A 18 2.35 1.00 13.48
CA ASP A 18 3.33 1.98 13.96
C ASP A 18 3.95 2.77 12.80
N ILE A 19 3.86 2.27 11.56
CA ILE A 19 4.44 2.90 10.38
C ILE A 19 3.38 3.64 9.56
N TYR A 20 2.21 3.05 9.38
CA TYR A 20 1.18 3.59 8.48
C TYR A 20 0.06 4.26 9.26
N ASP A 21 -0.31 5.47 8.83
CA ASP A 21 -1.32 6.28 9.48
C ASP A 21 -2.74 5.73 9.30
N ASN A 22 -3.01 5.14 8.14
CA ASN A 22 -4.34 4.62 7.84
C ASN A 22 -4.27 3.37 6.96
N MET A 23 -5.42 2.73 6.77
CA MET A 23 -5.51 1.48 6.02
C MET A 23 -5.09 1.63 4.56
N THR A 24 -5.47 2.73 3.91
CA THR A 24 -5.08 2.99 2.52
C THR A 24 -3.55 3.06 2.39
N SER A 25 -2.90 3.75 3.30
CA SER A 25 -1.43 3.87 3.30
C SER A 25 -0.77 2.50 3.50
N TYR A 26 -1.31 1.68 4.38
CA TYR A 26 -0.83 0.32 4.60
C TYR A 26 -0.98 -0.55 3.35
N LEU A 27 -2.15 -0.51 2.70
CA LEU A 27 -2.42 -1.30 1.51
C LEU A 27 -1.47 -0.95 0.36
N TRP A 28 -1.26 0.33 0.12
CA TRP A 28 -0.35 0.80 -0.93
C TRP A 28 1.10 0.48 -0.61
N GLY A 29 1.50 0.62 0.64
CA GLY A 29 2.85 0.25 1.10
C GLY A 29 3.11 -1.24 0.90
N SER A 30 2.09 -2.07 1.12
CA SER A 30 2.18 -3.51 0.91
C SER A 30 2.41 -3.87 -0.55
N VAL A 31 1.73 -3.17 -1.48
CA VAL A 31 1.96 -3.37 -2.92
C VAL A 31 3.40 -3.01 -3.28
N LYS A 32 3.89 -1.89 -2.78
CA LYS A 32 5.26 -1.44 -3.03
C LYS A 32 6.27 -2.48 -2.54
N ASP A 33 6.04 -3.04 -1.36
CA ASP A 33 6.92 -4.08 -0.81
C ASP A 33 6.89 -5.35 -1.65
N LYS A 34 5.71 -5.75 -2.14
CA LYS A 34 5.59 -6.92 -3.02
C LYS A 34 6.34 -6.74 -4.33
N LEU A 35 6.32 -5.53 -4.88
CA LEU A 35 7.08 -5.21 -6.08
C LEU A 35 8.57 -5.26 -5.82
N ARG A 36 9.00 -4.71 -4.70
CA ARG A 36 10.42 -4.73 -4.30
C ARG A 36 10.94 -6.15 -4.10
N LEU A 37 10.08 -7.05 -3.60
CA LEU A 37 10.45 -8.45 -3.37
C LEU A 37 10.17 -9.35 -4.58
N GLU A 38 9.78 -8.77 -5.71
CA GLU A 38 9.45 -9.48 -6.95
C GLU A 38 8.29 -10.47 -6.81
N GLU A 39 7.45 -10.28 -5.80
CA GLU A 39 6.26 -11.12 -5.60
C GLU A 39 5.08 -10.71 -6.48
N LEU A 40 5.20 -9.55 -7.13
CA LEU A 40 4.18 -9.00 -8.01
C LEU A 40 4.84 -8.42 -9.25
N SER A 41 4.33 -8.78 -10.42
CA SER A 41 4.85 -8.28 -11.69
C SER A 41 4.00 -7.13 -12.21
N LEU A 42 4.66 -6.08 -12.74
CA LEU A 42 4.00 -4.95 -13.40
C LEU A 42 4.18 -4.99 -14.91
N GLU A 43 4.65 -6.10 -15.46
CA GLU A 43 4.85 -6.21 -16.90
C GLU A 43 3.57 -5.86 -17.66
N ASN A 44 3.70 -4.96 -18.64
CA ASN A 44 2.62 -4.54 -19.54
C ASN A 44 1.46 -3.80 -18.85
N ASP A 45 1.66 -3.30 -17.63
CA ASP A 45 0.63 -2.52 -16.93
C ASP A 45 1.09 -1.08 -16.71
N ASN A 46 1.12 -0.31 -17.79
CA ASN A 46 1.56 1.09 -17.76
C ASN A 46 0.64 1.98 -16.92
N GLU A 47 -0.66 1.70 -16.92
CA GLU A 47 -1.62 2.45 -16.13
C GLU A 47 -1.36 2.27 -14.63
N LEU A 48 -1.13 1.04 -14.20
CA LEU A 48 -0.81 0.75 -12.80
C LEU A 48 0.49 1.43 -12.37
N VAL A 49 1.53 1.34 -13.21
CA VAL A 49 2.82 2.00 -12.92
C VAL A 49 2.64 3.51 -12.78
N ALA A 50 1.89 4.12 -13.69
CA ALA A 50 1.63 5.56 -13.65
C ALA A 50 0.89 5.95 -12.37
N GLN A 51 -0.15 5.21 -12.00
CA GLN A 51 -0.93 5.50 -10.80
C GLN A 51 -0.11 5.34 -9.52
N LEU A 52 0.70 4.29 -9.43
CA LEU A 52 1.57 4.06 -8.27
C LEU A 52 2.64 5.14 -8.15
N SER A 53 3.11 5.68 -9.28
CA SER A 53 4.18 6.69 -9.30
C SER A 53 3.69 8.11 -9.03
N CYS A 54 2.43 8.42 -9.33
CA CYS A 54 1.89 9.78 -9.23
C CYS A 54 1.46 10.16 -7.83
N ARG A 55 1.09 9.21 -7.01
CA ARG A 55 0.57 9.49 -5.67
C ARG A 55 1.70 9.74 -4.69
N LYS A 56 1.61 10.85 -3.96
CA LYS A 56 2.61 11.25 -2.99
C LYS A 56 2.32 10.67 -1.62
N TYR A 57 3.29 10.73 -0.73
CA TYR A 57 3.09 10.39 0.67
C TYR A 57 3.85 11.40 1.53
N ARG A 58 3.50 11.47 2.79
CA ARG A 58 4.15 12.33 3.77
C ARG A 58 4.26 11.61 5.10
N LEU A 59 5.11 12.12 5.98
CA LEU A 59 5.16 11.66 7.36
C LEU A 59 4.27 12.56 8.21
N THR A 60 3.45 11.95 9.05
CA THR A 60 2.62 12.69 10.01
C THR A 60 3.48 13.22 11.15
N SER A 61 2.89 14.04 12.01
CA SER A 61 3.57 14.53 13.21
C SER A 61 4.02 13.40 14.14
N ARG A 62 3.41 12.23 14.01
CA ARG A 62 3.77 11.02 14.76
C ARG A 62 4.79 10.16 14.04
N GLY A 63 5.29 10.62 12.90
CA GLY A 63 6.26 9.87 12.11
C GLY A 63 5.68 8.73 11.31
N LYS A 64 4.36 8.68 11.14
CA LYS A 64 3.69 7.63 10.36
C LYS A 64 3.54 8.03 8.90
N ILE A 65 3.59 7.05 8.01
CA ILE A 65 3.40 7.26 6.58
C ILE A 65 1.92 7.48 6.30
N GLN A 66 1.61 8.61 5.68
CA GLN A 66 0.26 8.96 5.24
C GLN A 66 0.28 9.22 3.74
N LEU A 67 -0.48 8.41 3.00
CA LEU A 67 -0.61 8.56 1.57
C LEU A 67 -1.47 9.78 1.25
N GLU A 68 -1.17 10.44 0.14
CA GLU A 68 -1.96 11.55 -0.37
C GLU A 68 -3.41 11.11 -0.56
N SER A 69 -4.37 11.91 -0.10
CA SER A 69 -5.79 11.60 -0.27
C SER A 69 -6.21 11.78 -1.74
N LYS A 70 -7.30 11.12 -2.13
CA LYS A 70 -7.86 11.29 -3.48
C LYS A 70 -8.29 12.73 -3.72
N GLU A 71 -8.75 13.41 -2.68
CA GLU A 71 -9.14 14.82 -2.75
C GLU A 71 -7.94 15.71 -3.06
N GLU A 72 -6.81 15.47 -2.40
CA GLU A 72 -5.57 16.19 -2.66
C GLU A 72 -5.06 15.93 -4.08
N MET A 73 -5.15 14.68 -4.54
CA MET A 73 -4.78 14.31 -5.91
C MET A 73 -5.63 15.06 -6.92
N LYS A 74 -6.94 15.12 -6.68
CA LYS A 74 -7.88 15.83 -7.55
C LYS A 74 -7.53 17.32 -7.66
N LYS A 75 -7.15 17.94 -6.54
CA LYS A 75 -6.72 19.34 -6.53
C LYS A 75 -5.47 19.58 -7.36
N ARG A 76 -4.62 18.56 -7.50
CA ARG A 76 -3.44 18.63 -8.36
C ARG A 76 -3.72 18.27 -9.80
N GLY A 77 -4.99 17.99 -10.16
CA GLY A 77 -5.37 17.59 -11.50
C GLY A 77 -5.05 16.13 -11.82
N ILE A 78 -4.89 15.29 -10.82
CA ILE A 78 -4.60 13.86 -10.98
C ILE A 78 -5.91 13.08 -10.87
N ASP A 79 -6.15 12.17 -11.80
CA ASP A 79 -7.33 11.31 -11.78
C ASP A 79 -7.25 10.27 -10.66
N SER A 80 -8.41 9.76 -10.25
CA SER A 80 -8.50 8.73 -9.22
C SER A 80 -7.68 7.50 -9.59
N PRO A 81 -6.82 6.98 -8.67
CA PRO A 81 -5.97 5.82 -8.97
C PRO A 81 -6.71 4.50 -8.76
N ASP A 82 -7.80 4.31 -9.48
CA ASP A 82 -8.73 3.19 -9.27
C ASP A 82 -8.08 1.83 -9.50
N ARG A 83 -7.22 1.71 -10.50
CA ARG A 83 -6.54 0.45 -10.79
C ARG A 83 -5.55 0.08 -9.69
N ALA A 84 -4.78 1.05 -9.23
CA ALA A 84 -3.83 0.82 -8.14
C ALA A 84 -4.55 0.47 -6.83
N ASP A 85 -5.66 1.14 -6.54
CA ASP A 85 -6.50 0.81 -5.38
C ASP A 85 -7.05 -0.62 -5.47
N ALA A 86 -7.52 -1.01 -6.66
CA ALA A 86 -8.04 -2.37 -6.87
C ALA A 86 -6.96 -3.42 -6.67
N VAL A 87 -5.75 -3.18 -7.18
CA VAL A 87 -4.62 -4.09 -7.01
C VAL A 87 -4.22 -4.19 -5.54
N ALA A 88 -4.17 -3.06 -4.84
CA ALA A 88 -3.81 -3.04 -3.42
C ALA A 88 -4.82 -3.84 -2.58
N LEU A 89 -6.10 -3.65 -2.84
CA LEU A 89 -7.15 -4.38 -2.14
C LEU A 89 -7.11 -5.88 -2.46
N SER A 90 -6.91 -6.23 -3.73
CA SER A 90 -6.80 -7.61 -4.18
C SER A 90 -5.64 -8.33 -3.51
N CYS A 91 -4.49 -7.69 -3.39
CA CYS A 91 -3.32 -8.25 -2.72
C CYS A 91 -3.60 -8.49 -1.23
N TYR A 92 -4.30 -7.59 -0.59
CA TYR A 92 -4.68 -7.73 0.82
C TYR A 92 -5.66 -8.88 1.02
N GLU A 93 -6.68 -8.99 0.18
CA GLU A 93 -7.67 -10.07 0.24
C GLU A 93 -7.01 -11.43 0.05
N LYS A 94 -6.09 -11.53 -0.90
CA LYS A 94 -5.34 -12.76 -1.13
C LYS A 94 -4.53 -13.17 0.09
N LYS A 95 -3.88 -12.20 0.75
CA LYS A 95 -3.13 -12.45 1.97
C LYS A 95 -4.03 -12.99 3.08
N GLN A 96 -5.21 -12.41 3.27
CA GLN A 96 -6.18 -12.85 4.28
C GLN A 96 -6.66 -14.27 3.99
N PHE A 97 -6.93 -14.57 2.73
CA PHE A 97 -7.36 -15.91 2.32
C PHE A 97 -6.27 -16.95 2.60
N ASP A 98 -5.02 -16.65 2.27
CA ASP A 98 -3.89 -17.56 2.51
C ASP A 98 -3.72 -17.84 4.00
N ILE A 99 -3.87 -16.84 4.85
CA ILE A 99 -3.80 -16.99 6.30
C ILE A 99 -4.95 -17.88 6.80
N SER A 100 -6.15 -17.67 6.30
CA SER A 100 -7.30 -18.50 6.66
C SER A 100 -7.11 -19.96 6.26
N GLY A 101 -6.49 -20.20 5.11
CA GLY A 101 -6.16 -21.54 4.66
C GLY A 101 -5.15 -22.26 5.55
N LEU A 102 -4.23 -21.50 6.13
CA LEU A 102 -3.20 -22.06 7.00
C LEU A 102 -3.73 -22.43 8.39
N THR A 103 -4.83 -21.85 8.82
CA THR A 103 -5.40 -22.12 10.15
C THR A 103 -6.36 -23.30 10.16
N ASN A 104 -6.64 -23.87 9.01
CA ASN A 104 -7.48 -25.06 8.89
C ASN A 104 -6.61 -26.33 8.85
#